data_3ed79a0909e2dcf1423f7a57eeeeabf0
#
_entry.id   3ed79a0909e2dcf1423f7a57eeeeabf0
#
_cell.length_a   1.000
_cell.length_b   1.000
_cell.length_c   1.000
_cell.angle_alpha   90.00
_cell.angle_beta   90.00
_cell.angle_gamma   90.00
#
_symmetry.space_group_name_H-M   'P 1'
#
loop_
_entity.id
_entity.type
_entity.pdbx_description
1 polymer ?
#
loop_
_entity_poly.entity_id
_entity_poly.type
_entity_poly.pdbx_seq_one_letter_code
_entity_poly.pdbx_strand_id
1 'polypeptide(L)'
;NDTYLWGTVGVGTPFSKSDTRAFDYSFGFEGTGALGRKEHRIFIDQLYGRVRWQNLILDLGIIKPEIVYDGLSSTNGDMLYSTNSRSMPGINLQTQDFIKIPWIGKWVSFKARYGEYLMIDDRYAGNRTRLHHKMLDIRFTIIPQLSIEAGLDHYAQWGGETEKDGKLPTSFKDYARVVLIKAGGGDAPENEINKLGNHIGNEFLKIRYNNERWGAEFYYDHIFEDGSGEKFRNRPDGLYGLYFTRKKNFKWFKSF
;
A
#
# COMPACT_ATOMS: atom_id res chain seq x y z
N ASN A 1 -32.54 -0.51 -13.44
CA ASN A 1 -31.62 0.65 -13.22
C ASN A 1 -31.66 1.00 -11.74
N ASP A 2 -30.61 0.67 -11.00
CA ASP A 2 -30.46 1.06 -9.61
C ASP A 2 -29.83 2.45 -9.58
N THR A 3 -30.58 3.42 -9.09
CA THR A 3 -30.09 4.78 -8.90
C THR A 3 -29.56 4.89 -7.48
N TYR A 4 -28.34 5.36 -7.34
CA TYR A 4 -27.71 5.64 -6.06
C TYR A 4 -27.42 7.14 -5.92
N LEU A 5 -27.71 7.67 -4.73
CA LEU A 5 -27.18 8.95 -4.28
C LEU A 5 -26.00 8.67 -3.35
N TRP A 6 -24.88 9.30 -3.64
CA TRP A 6 -23.64 9.16 -2.91
C TRP A 6 -23.19 10.52 -2.37
N GLY A 7 -22.77 10.58 -1.11
CA GLY A 7 -22.24 11.78 -0.49
C GLY A 7 -21.15 11.47 0.52
N THR A 8 -20.09 12.25 0.51
CA THR A 8 -18.95 12.14 1.43
C THR A 8 -18.73 13.47 2.13
N VAL A 9 -18.51 13.42 3.45
CA VAL A 9 -18.15 14.56 4.28
C VAL A 9 -16.91 14.23 5.06
N GLY A 10 -15.93 15.12 5.04
CA GLY A 10 -14.67 14.93 5.74
C GLY A 10 -14.11 16.21 6.34
N VAL A 11 -13.31 16.04 7.37
CA VAL A 11 -12.52 17.09 8.03
C VAL A 11 -11.17 16.52 8.41
N GLY A 12 -10.12 17.31 8.27
CA GLY A 12 -8.78 16.88 8.65
C GLY A 12 -7.78 18.01 8.63
N THR A 13 -6.62 17.74 9.20
CA THR A 13 -5.49 18.66 9.18
C THR A 13 -4.35 18.00 8.42
N PRO A 14 -3.70 18.67 7.47
CA PRO A 14 -2.43 18.21 6.92
C PRO A 14 -1.31 18.40 7.96
N PHE A 15 -0.15 17.83 7.68
CA PHE A 15 1.06 18.24 8.38
C PHE A 15 1.30 19.74 8.16
N SER A 16 1.53 20.48 9.25
CA SER A 16 1.61 21.94 9.24
C SER A 16 3.02 22.44 8.92
N LYS A 17 4.06 21.67 9.25
CA LYS A 17 5.46 22.06 9.09
C LYS A 17 6.01 21.60 7.75
N SER A 18 6.66 22.52 7.04
CA SER A 18 7.34 22.21 5.76
C SER A 18 8.63 21.39 5.96
N ASP A 19 9.33 21.55 7.11
CA ASP A 19 10.48 20.70 7.43
C ASP A 19 10.02 19.30 7.81
N THR A 20 10.32 18.32 6.96
CA THR A 20 9.96 16.93 7.17
C THR A 20 10.65 16.28 8.37
N ARG A 21 11.75 16.86 8.87
CA ARG A 21 12.46 16.40 10.06
C ARG A 21 11.88 16.93 11.37
N ALA A 22 11.05 17.96 11.32
CA ALA A 22 10.39 18.49 12.50
C ALA A 22 9.30 17.52 12.98
N PHE A 23 9.13 17.45 14.30
CA PHE A 23 7.97 16.78 14.87
C PHE A 23 6.69 17.49 14.44
N ASP A 24 5.73 16.74 13.92
CA ASP A 24 4.45 17.26 13.45
C ASP A 24 3.37 16.18 13.56
N TYR A 25 2.11 16.57 13.54
CA TYR A 25 0.98 15.64 13.58
C TYR A 25 -0.12 16.06 12.61
N SER A 26 -0.94 15.09 12.24
CA SER A 26 -2.09 15.24 11.35
C SER A 26 -3.18 14.31 11.83
N PHE A 27 -4.43 14.69 11.64
CA PHE A 27 -5.58 13.83 11.89
C PHE A 27 -6.66 14.08 10.84
N GLY A 28 -7.55 13.12 10.68
CA GLY A 28 -8.66 13.27 9.75
C GLY A 28 -9.78 12.26 10.01
N PHE A 29 -10.95 12.69 9.57
CA PHE A 29 -12.18 11.92 9.54
C PHE A 29 -12.85 12.11 8.19
N GLU A 30 -13.35 11.04 7.60
CA GLU A 30 -14.19 11.08 6.41
C GLU A 30 -15.28 9.99 6.53
N GLY A 31 -16.52 10.40 6.39
CA GLY A 31 -17.68 9.51 6.37
C GLY A 31 -18.42 9.59 5.04
N THR A 32 -18.87 8.44 4.54
CA THR A 32 -19.61 8.32 3.29
C THR A 32 -20.99 7.71 3.53
N GLY A 33 -22.00 8.34 2.93
CA GLY A 33 -23.35 7.82 2.84
C GLY A 33 -23.72 7.44 1.43
N ALA A 34 -24.30 6.26 1.22
CA ALA A 34 -24.85 5.80 -0.04
C ALA A 34 -26.32 5.44 0.14
N LEU A 35 -27.22 6.09 -0.60
CA LEU A 35 -28.65 5.85 -0.59
C LEU A 35 -29.04 5.22 -1.92
N GLY A 36 -29.44 3.97 -1.89
CA GLY A 36 -29.95 3.24 -3.04
C GLY A 36 -31.41 2.84 -2.86
N ARG A 37 -32.05 2.37 -3.91
CA ARG A 37 -33.44 1.92 -3.88
C ARG A 37 -33.68 0.74 -2.94
N LYS A 38 -32.66 -0.14 -2.79
CA LYS A 38 -32.74 -1.38 -1.98
C LYS A 38 -31.85 -1.39 -0.75
N GLU A 39 -30.79 -0.59 -0.76
CA GLU A 39 -29.79 -0.58 0.30
C GLU A 39 -29.37 0.83 0.66
N HIS A 40 -29.23 1.06 1.95
CA HIS A 40 -28.65 2.28 2.51
C HIS A 40 -27.37 1.88 3.26
N ARG A 41 -26.28 2.54 2.99
CA ARG A 41 -25.00 2.27 3.65
C ARG A 41 -24.41 3.55 4.16
N ILE A 42 -23.94 3.53 5.41
CA ILE A 42 -23.10 4.58 5.99
C ILE A 42 -21.84 3.89 6.49
N PHE A 43 -20.70 4.46 6.15
CA PHE A 43 -19.43 3.91 6.58
C PHE A 43 -18.36 4.99 6.75
N ILE A 44 -17.36 4.67 7.58
CA ILE A 44 -16.18 5.51 7.77
C ILE A 44 -15.18 5.15 6.67
N ASP A 45 -14.80 6.14 5.88
CA ASP A 45 -13.77 6.01 4.85
C ASP A 45 -12.38 6.29 5.40
N GLN A 46 -12.28 7.28 6.28
CA GLN A 46 -11.05 7.62 6.98
C GLN A 46 -11.33 8.00 8.42
N LEU A 47 -10.49 7.53 9.32
CA LEU A 47 -10.41 7.97 10.72
C LEU A 47 -8.99 7.71 11.19
N TYR A 48 -8.17 8.75 11.30
CA TYR A 48 -6.76 8.56 11.57
C TYR A 48 -6.15 9.65 12.43
N GLY A 49 -5.07 9.26 13.12
CA GLY A 49 -4.04 10.14 13.65
C GLY A 49 -2.69 9.75 13.05
N ARG A 50 -1.89 10.75 12.72
CA ARG A 50 -0.55 10.57 12.14
C ARG A 50 0.47 11.41 12.91
N VAL A 51 1.63 10.83 13.16
CA VAL A 51 2.77 11.52 13.77
C VAL A 51 3.96 11.41 12.85
N ARG A 52 4.62 12.51 12.59
CA ARG A 52 5.82 12.57 11.76
C ARG A 52 7.03 13.03 12.59
N TRP A 53 8.15 12.35 12.45
CA TRP A 53 9.43 12.73 13.03
C TRP A 53 10.60 12.17 12.22
N GLN A 54 11.57 13.01 11.88
CA GLN A 54 12.81 12.64 11.16
C GLN A 54 12.59 11.77 9.90
N ASN A 55 11.67 12.15 9.04
CA ASN A 55 11.23 11.39 7.86
C ASN A 55 10.49 10.07 8.16
N LEU A 56 10.18 9.76 9.41
CA LEU A 56 9.31 8.65 9.76
C LEU A 56 7.90 9.16 10.03
N ILE A 57 6.92 8.41 9.58
CA ILE A 57 5.52 8.63 9.87
C ILE A 57 4.98 7.38 10.54
N LEU A 58 4.35 7.58 11.69
CA LEU A 58 3.50 6.59 12.34
C LEU A 58 2.04 6.95 12.07
N ASP A 59 1.34 6.06 11.42
CA ASP A 59 -0.08 6.16 11.10
C ASP A 59 -0.88 5.25 12.02
N LEU A 60 -1.98 5.74 12.57
CA LEU A 60 -2.93 5.01 13.41
C LEU A 60 -4.33 5.21 12.87
N GLY A 61 -5.04 4.14 12.57
CA GLY A 61 -6.44 4.19 12.13
C GLY A 61 -6.67 3.77 10.68
N ILE A 62 -7.70 4.33 10.06
CA ILE A 62 -8.14 4.05 8.70
C ILE A 62 -7.69 5.19 7.80
N ILE A 63 -6.78 4.93 6.86
CA ILE A 63 -6.20 5.94 5.97
C ILE A 63 -6.31 5.46 4.53
N LYS A 64 -6.88 6.28 3.66
CA LYS A 64 -6.90 6.00 2.22
C LYS A 64 -5.49 6.09 1.62
N PRO A 65 -5.18 5.25 0.63
CA PRO A 65 -3.93 5.37 -0.10
C PRO A 65 -3.85 6.72 -0.80
N GLU A 66 -2.64 7.22 -0.95
CA GLU A 66 -2.39 8.40 -1.78
C GLU A 66 -2.72 8.08 -3.24
N ILE A 67 -3.46 8.98 -3.89
CA ILE A 67 -3.74 8.85 -5.32
C ILE A 67 -2.55 9.41 -6.10
N VAL A 68 -1.93 8.55 -6.89
CA VAL A 68 -0.84 8.92 -7.80
C VAL A 68 -1.32 9.04 -9.24
N TYR A 69 -0.44 9.45 -10.15
CA TYR A 69 -0.73 9.61 -11.59
C TYR A 69 -1.93 10.54 -11.88
N ASP A 70 -2.13 11.57 -11.06
CA ASP A 70 -3.27 12.51 -11.18
C ASP A 70 -4.64 11.79 -11.21
N GLY A 71 -4.75 10.58 -10.67
CA GLY A 71 -5.97 9.77 -10.67
C GLY A 71 -6.31 9.11 -12.01
N LEU A 72 -5.40 9.11 -12.97
CA LEU A 72 -5.61 8.50 -14.30
C LEU A 72 -5.55 6.97 -14.28
N SER A 73 -4.98 6.38 -13.24
CA SER A 73 -4.90 4.93 -13.06
C SER A 73 -5.86 4.45 -11.97
N SER A 74 -6.80 3.59 -12.32
CA SER A 74 -7.72 2.96 -11.34
C SER A 74 -7.00 1.99 -10.39
N THR A 75 -5.89 1.42 -10.81
CA THR A 75 -5.04 0.55 -10.00
C THR A 75 -4.00 1.33 -9.20
N ASN A 76 -3.87 2.63 -9.43
CA ASN A 76 -2.81 3.45 -8.83
C ASN A 76 -1.38 2.99 -9.20
N GLY A 77 -1.24 2.21 -10.28
CA GLY A 77 0.00 1.57 -10.70
C GLY A 77 0.45 0.40 -9.81
N ASP A 78 -0.50 -0.21 -9.11
CA ASP A 78 -0.29 -1.30 -8.16
C ASP A 78 -1.27 -2.44 -8.45
N MET A 79 -0.81 -3.69 -8.44
CA MET A 79 -1.66 -4.87 -8.67
C MET A 79 -2.32 -5.37 -7.39
N LEU A 80 -1.82 -5.00 -6.21
CA LEU A 80 -2.29 -5.52 -4.92
C LEU A 80 -3.31 -4.59 -4.25
N TYR A 81 -3.19 -3.27 -4.46
CA TYR A 81 -3.99 -2.29 -3.74
C TYR A 81 -4.52 -1.18 -4.65
N SER A 82 -5.75 -1.33 -5.12
CA SER A 82 -6.39 -0.36 -6.02
C SER A 82 -6.96 0.85 -5.28
N THR A 83 -7.23 1.94 -6.01
CA THR A 83 -7.90 3.14 -5.48
C THR A 83 -9.34 2.86 -5.01
N ASN A 84 -9.94 1.76 -5.43
CA ASN A 84 -11.29 1.32 -5.03
C ASN A 84 -11.30 0.39 -3.81
N SER A 85 -10.14 0.07 -3.26
CA SER A 85 -10.03 -0.75 -2.05
C SER A 85 -10.48 0.03 -0.82
N ARG A 86 -11.27 -0.61 0.05
CA ARG A 86 -11.57 -0.07 1.36
C ARG A 86 -10.34 -0.09 2.24
N SER A 87 -10.05 1.04 2.88
CA SER A 87 -8.97 1.13 3.85
C SER A 87 -9.33 0.39 5.12
N MET A 88 -8.35 -0.25 5.71
CA MET A 88 -8.49 -1.05 6.94
C MET A 88 -7.92 -0.29 8.14
N PRO A 89 -8.51 -0.43 9.34
CA PRO A 89 -7.90 0.09 10.56
C PRO A 89 -6.58 -0.63 10.84
N GLY A 90 -5.58 0.13 11.22
CA GLY A 90 -4.27 -0.44 11.49
C GLY A 90 -3.27 0.52 12.08
N ILE A 91 -2.05 0.02 12.21
CA ILE A 91 -0.85 0.76 12.61
C ILE A 91 0.16 0.59 11.48
N ASN A 92 0.73 1.70 11.02
CA ASN A 92 1.69 1.68 9.93
C ASN A 92 2.85 2.62 10.21
N LEU A 93 4.07 2.10 10.21
CA LEU A 93 5.31 2.86 10.29
C LEU A 93 5.92 2.93 8.89
N GLN A 94 6.17 4.14 8.40
CA GLN A 94 6.74 4.33 7.07
C GLN A 94 7.71 5.50 7.01
N THR A 95 8.58 5.48 6.02
CA THR A 95 9.35 6.67 5.66
C THR A 95 8.45 7.61 4.84
N GLN A 96 8.52 8.91 5.09
CA GLN A 96 7.78 9.91 4.31
C GLN A 96 8.26 9.94 2.86
N ASP A 97 9.59 10.04 2.70
CA ASP A 97 10.27 10.12 1.43
C ASP A 97 11.44 9.13 1.36
N PHE A 98 12.10 9.07 0.22
CA PHE A 98 13.32 8.29 0.05
C PHE A 98 14.47 8.84 0.91
N ILE A 99 15.00 8.00 1.79
CA ILE A 99 16.12 8.31 2.67
C ILE A 99 17.41 7.90 1.97
N LYS A 100 18.34 8.84 1.81
CA LYS A 100 19.67 8.56 1.22
C LYS A 100 20.49 7.66 2.13
N ILE A 101 21.23 6.73 1.55
CA ILE A 101 22.14 5.82 2.26
C ILE A 101 23.55 6.39 2.21
N PRO A 102 24.04 7.07 3.27
CA PRO A 102 25.28 7.86 3.19
C PRO A 102 26.54 7.06 2.83
N TRP A 103 26.64 5.82 3.33
CA TRP A 103 27.80 4.95 3.14
C TRP A 103 27.86 4.25 1.78
N ILE A 104 26.74 4.18 1.04
CA ILE A 104 26.73 3.65 -0.33
C ILE A 104 26.95 4.79 -1.35
N GLY A 105 26.57 6.03 -0.96
CA GLY A 105 26.67 7.21 -1.81
C GLY A 105 25.33 7.94 -1.93
N LYS A 106 25.38 9.19 -2.37
CA LYS A 106 24.17 10.03 -2.49
C LYS A 106 23.23 9.62 -3.63
N TRP A 107 23.62 8.68 -4.44
CA TRP A 107 22.86 8.18 -5.59
C TRP A 107 21.92 7.02 -5.26
N VAL A 108 22.06 6.41 -4.06
CA VAL A 108 21.16 5.36 -3.57
C VAL A 108 20.31 5.89 -2.43
N SER A 109 19.02 5.63 -2.48
CA SER A 109 18.08 5.94 -1.41
C SER A 109 17.03 4.83 -1.29
N PHE A 110 16.41 4.72 -0.12
CA PHE A 110 15.37 3.74 0.14
C PHE A 110 14.11 4.38 0.70
N LYS A 111 12.98 3.71 0.50
CA LYS A 111 11.70 3.97 1.15
C LYS A 111 11.18 2.65 1.70
N ALA A 112 10.62 2.68 2.91
CA ALA A 112 10.17 1.47 3.58
C ALA A 112 8.84 1.70 4.29
N ARG A 113 8.07 0.61 4.45
CA ARG A 113 6.82 0.56 5.20
C ARG A 113 6.72 -0.75 5.96
N TYR A 114 6.10 -0.68 7.13
CA TYR A 114 5.77 -1.82 7.96
C TYR A 114 4.43 -1.57 8.64
N GLY A 115 3.44 -2.38 8.35
CA GLY A 115 2.07 -2.16 8.81
C GLY A 115 1.39 -3.42 9.29
N GLU A 116 0.46 -3.23 10.23
CA GLU A 116 -0.45 -4.24 10.75
C GLU A 116 -1.87 -3.71 10.70
N TYR A 117 -2.75 -4.46 10.08
CA TYR A 117 -4.15 -4.07 9.87
C TYR A 117 -5.10 -5.16 10.34
N LEU A 118 -6.31 -4.76 10.70
CA LEU A 118 -7.40 -5.65 11.01
C LEU A 118 -8.45 -5.58 9.90
N MET A 119 -8.78 -6.72 9.34
CA MET A 119 -9.85 -6.83 8.36
C MET A 119 -11.19 -6.92 9.11
N ILE A 120 -12.00 -5.86 8.96
CA ILE A 120 -13.26 -5.68 9.71
C ILE A 120 -14.51 -5.89 8.86
N ASP A 121 -14.33 -6.38 7.64
CA ASP A 121 -15.43 -6.72 6.73
C ASP A 121 -16.04 -8.08 7.07
N ASP A 122 -17.33 -8.23 6.78
CA ASP A 122 -18.02 -9.51 6.87
C ASP A 122 -17.53 -10.44 5.75
N ARG A 123 -16.87 -11.53 6.12
CA ARG A 123 -16.33 -12.51 5.20
C ARG A 123 -17.02 -13.84 5.33
N TYR A 124 -17.28 -14.48 4.20
CA TYR A 124 -17.86 -15.80 4.15
C TYR A 124 -16.98 -16.88 4.81
N ALA A 125 -15.68 -16.81 4.60
CA ALA A 125 -14.77 -17.87 5.00
C ALA A 125 -13.95 -17.59 6.29
N GLY A 126 -13.99 -16.38 6.84
CA GLY A 126 -13.21 -16.08 8.04
C GLY A 126 -13.43 -14.69 8.61
N ASN A 127 -13.29 -14.57 9.93
CA ASN A 127 -13.50 -13.35 10.68
C ASN A 127 -12.25 -12.94 11.45
N ARG A 128 -12.11 -11.64 11.76
CA ARG A 128 -11.00 -11.07 12.54
C ARG A 128 -9.61 -11.39 11.98
N THR A 129 -9.53 -11.57 10.67
CA THR A 129 -8.26 -11.79 9.97
C THR A 129 -7.39 -10.55 10.10
N ARG A 130 -6.11 -10.76 10.33
CA ARG A 130 -5.08 -9.71 10.36
C ARG A 130 -4.40 -9.65 9.01
N LEU A 131 -3.91 -8.46 8.66
CA LEU A 131 -3.10 -8.27 7.46
C LEU A 131 -1.78 -7.63 7.85
N HIS A 132 -0.70 -8.38 7.67
CA HIS A 132 0.67 -7.87 7.75
C HIS A 132 1.06 -7.26 6.40
N HIS A 133 1.74 -6.12 6.42
CA HIS A 133 2.25 -5.43 5.23
C HIS A 133 3.67 -4.95 5.45
N LYS A 134 4.55 -5.23 4.51
CA LYS A 134 5.91 -4.68 4.48
C LYS A 134 6.31 -4.33 3.05
N MET A 135 7.03 -3.23 2.89
CA MET A 135 7.50 -2.71 1.61
C MET A 135 8.92 -2.20 1.75
N LEU A 136 9.73 -2.43 0.73
CA LEU A 136 11.05 -1.85 0.58
C LEU A 136 11.28 -1.44 -0.86
N ASP A 137 11.49 -0.15 -1.09
CA ASP A 137 11.83 0.43 -2.38
C ASP A 137 13.25 0.97 -2.35
N ILE A 138 14.02 0.72 -3.39
CA ILE A 138 15.36 1.26 -3.58
C ILE A 138 15.35 2.11 -4.84
N ARG A 139 15.84 3.35 -4.71
CA ARG A 139 15.98 4.28 -5.82
C ARG A 139 17.45 4.53 -6.11
N PHE A 140 17.80 4.40 -7.39
CA PHE A 140 19.09 4.75 -7.95
C PHE A 140 18.93 6.04 -8.76
N THR A 141 19.57 7.12 -8.31
CA THR A 141 19.59 8.40 -9.02
C THR A 141 20.81 8.41 -9.95
N ILE A 142 20.60 8.17 -11.23
CA ILE A 142 21.67 8.07 -12.24
C ILE A 142 22.22 9.47 -12.58
N ILE A 143 21.31 10.38 -12.84
CA ILE A 143 21.58 11.83 -12.99
C ILE A 143 20.42 12.58 -12.29
N PRO A 144 20.52 13.89 -12.02
CA PRO A 144 19.45 14.61 -11.34
C PRO A 144 18.06 14.46 -11.97
N GLN A 145 18.00 14.22 -13.27
CA GLN A 145 16.75 14.08 -14.02
C GLN A 145 16.26 12.63 -14.15
N LEU A 146 17.14 11.63 -14.00
CA LEU A 146 16.84 10.22 -14.26
C LEU A 146 17.05 9.37 -13.02
N SER A 147 16.02 8.64 -12.61
CA SER A 147 16.10 7.64 -11.57
C SER A 147 15.48 6.32 -11.98
N ILE A 148 16.00 5.25 -11.40
CA ILE A 148 15.44 3.89 -11.51
C ILE A 148 15.05 3.47 -10.10
N GLU A 149 13.85 2.94 -9.93
CA GLU A 149 13.36 2.38 -8.67
C GLU A 149 13.03 0.92 -8.88
N ALA A 150 13.42 0.10 -7.92
CA ALA A 150 12.97 -1.28 -7.80
C ALA A 150 12.51 -1.51 -6.38
N GLY A 151 11.45 -2.26 -6.21
CA GLY A 151 10.88 -2.50 -4.89
C GLY A 151 10.14 -3.81 -4.79
N LEU A 152 9.88 -4.17 -3.56
CA LEU A 152 9.12 -5.32 -3.14
C LEU A 152 8.03 -4.85 -2.19
N ASP A 153 6.80 -5.20 -2.49
CA ASP A 153 5.65 -5.02 -1.62
C ASP A 153 5.07 -6.39 -1.26
N HIS A 154 4.76 -6.63 0.00
CA HIS A 154 4.36 -7.93 0.47
C HIS A 154 3.27 -7.84 1.52
N TYR A 155 2.19 -8.56 1.30
CA TYR A 155 1.06 -8.70 2.21
C TYR A 155 0.92 -10.15 2.66
N ALA A 156 0.48 -10.34 3.92
CA ALA A 156 0.14 -11.66 4.44
C ALA A 156 -1.13 -11.58 5.29
N GLN A 157 -2.16 -12.31 4.89
CA GLN A 157 -3.34 -12.53 5.72
C GLN A 157 -3.03 -13.64 6.72
N TRP A 158 -3.32 -13.43 8.01
CA TRP A 158 -3.00 -14.39 9.05
C TRP A 158 -3.93 -14.28 10.26
N GLY A 159 -3.96 -15.33 11.06
CA GLY A 159 -4.80 -15.39 12.25
C GLY A 159 -6.29 -15.27 11.93
N GLY A 160 -7.08 -14.91 12.93
CA GLY A 160 -8.54 -14.88 12.81
C GLY A 160 -9.17 -16.22 13.11
N GLU A 161 -10.35 -16.46 12.53
CA GLU A 161 -11.17 -17.64 12.76
C GLU A 161 -11.90 -18.04 11.47
N THR A 162 -11.89 -19.31 11.13
CA THR A 162 -12.61 -19.87 9.97
C THR A 162 -13.63 -20.90 10.41
N GLU A 163 -14.66 -21.16 9.61
CA GLU A 163 -15.61 -22.24 9.89
C GLU A 163 -14.94 -23.63 9.85
N LYS A 164 -13.99 -23.80 8.96
CA LYS A 164 -13.32 -25.09 8.74
C LYS A 164 -12.30 -25.41 9.82
N ASP A 165 -11.44 -24.46 10.16
CA ASP A 165 -10.24 -24.72 10.97
C ASP A 165 -10.35 -24.10 12.37
N GLY A 166 -11.46 -23.38 12.67
CA GLY A 166 -11.65 -22.66 13.92
C GLY A 166 -10.69 -21.50 14.06
N LYS A 167 -10.16 -21.31 15.27
CA LYS A 167 -9.25 -20.21 15.59
C LYS A 167 -7.84 -20.51 15.08
N LEU A 168 -7.34 -19.65 14.19
CA LEU A 168 -6.01 -19.77 13.59
C LEU A 168 -4.91 -19.28 14.54
N PRO A 169 -3.64 -19.74 14.36
CA PRO A 169 -2.51 -19.36 15.20
C PRO A 169 -2.27 -17.84 15.24
N THR A 170 -2.12 -17.28 16.44
CA THR A 170 -1.95 -15.81 16.65
C THR A 170 -0.91 -15.47 17.73
N SER A 171 -0.07 -16.43 18.16
CA SER A 171 0.99 -16.16 19.12
C SER A 171 2.05 -15.23 18.53
N PHE A 172 2.89 -14.63 19.37
CA PHE A 172 4.03 -13.83 18.90
C PHE A 172 4.99 -14.66 18.02
N LYS A 173 5.14 -15.96 18.31
CA LYS A 173 5.95 -16.87 17.49
C LYS A 173 5.36 -17.06 16.11
N ASP A 174 4.03 -17.16 16.01
CA ASP A 174 3.32 -17.27 14.72
C ASP A 174 3.42 -15.97 13.94
N TYR A 175 3.26 -14.83 14.60
CA TYR A 175 3.51 -13.53 13.98
C TYR A 175 4.92 -13.43 13.38
N ALA A 176 5.95 -13.83 14.13
CA ALA A 176 7.32 -13.83 13.62
C ALA A 176 7.49 -14.77 12.41
N ARG A 177 6.76 -15.89 12.35
CA ARG A 177 6.75 -16.77 11.17
C ARG A 177 6.12 -16.13 9.96
N VAL A 178 4.98 -15.44 10.14
CA VAL A 178 4.31 -14.68 9.07
C VAL A 178 5.24 -13.61 8.51
N VAL A 179 5.83 -12.78 9.37
CA VAL A 179 6.76 -11.71 8.97
C VAL A 179 7.97 -12.26 8.20
N LEU A 180 8.50 -13.42 8.62
CA LEU A 180 9.67 -14.05 8.02
C LEU A 180 9.33 -15.06 6.92
N ILE A 181 8.06 -15.21 6.54
CA ILE A 181 7.56 -16.15 5.51
C ILE A 181 8.01 -17.59 5.84
N LYS A 182 7.84 -18.00 7.08
CA LYS A 182 8.25 -19.34 7.57
C LYS A 182 7.06 -20.28 7.68
N ALA A 183 7.36 -21.57 7.66
CA ALA A 183 6.40 -22.65 7.87
C ALA A 183 5.59 -22.50 9.16
N GLY A 184 4.35 -22.94 9.13
CA GLY A 184 3.48 -23.06 10.28
C GLY A 184 4.04 -24.01 11.35
N GLY A 185 3.44 -23.98 12.54
CA GLY A 185 3.70 -24.97 13.60
C GLY A 185 2.76 -26.17 13.49
N GLY A 186 2.84 -27.08 14.47
CA GLY A 186 1.96 -28.25 14.52
C GLY A 186 0.47 -27.95 14.64
N ASP A 187 0.11 -26.72 15.06
CA ASP A 187 -1.26 -26.26 15.19
C ASP A 187 -1.74 -25.45 13.97
N ALA A 188 -0.91 -25.36 12.91
CA ALA A 188 -1.28 -24.65 11.69
C ALA A 188 -2.18 -25.53 10.80
N PRO A 189 -3.17 -24.95 10.08
CA PRO A 189 -3.93 -25.64 9.07
C PRO A 189 -3.04 -26.33 8.03
N GLU A 190 -3.54 -27.42 7.42
CA GLU A 190 -2.78 -28.23 6.46
C GLU A 190 -2.24 -27.41 5.28
N ASN A 191 -2.98 -26.42 4.82
CA ASN A 191 -2.59 -25.50 3.76
C ASN A 191 -1.53 -24.45 4.20
N GLU A 192 -1.29 -24.28 5.50
CA GLU A 192 -0.32 -23.34 6.07
C GLU A 192 0.95 -24.02 6.62
N ILE A 193 1.11 -25.32 6.40
CA ILE A 193 2.29 -26.09 6.85
C ILE A 193 3.58 -25.54 6.24
N ASN A 194 3.55 -25.17 4.96
CA ASN A 194 4.73 -24.67 4.24
C ASN A 194 5.03 -23.19 4.51
N LYS A 195 3.98 -22.37 4.62
CA LYS A 195 4.06 -20.94 4.95
C LYS A 195 2.86 -20.60 5.83
N LEU A 196 3.08 -20.02 6.99
CA LEU A 196 1.99 -19.61 7.87
C LEU A 196 1.35 -18.32 7.34
N GLY A 197 0.05 -18.37 7.07
CA GLY A 197 -0.71 -17.29 6.47
C GLY A 197 -0.77 -17.35 4.94
N ASN A 198 -1.65 -16.55 4.36
CA ASN A 198 -1.80 -16.42 2.92
C ASN A 198 -1.02 -15.20 2.42
N HIS A 199 0.03 -15.44 1.68
CA HIS A 199 0.99 -14.45 1.22
C HIS A 199 0.75 -14.05 -0.23
N ILE A 200 0.82 -12.75 -0.50
CA ILE A 200 0.82 -12.18 -1.83
C ILE A 200 1.80 -11.01 -1.86
N GLY A 201 2.48 -10.81 -2.96
CA GLY A 201 3.39 -9.69 -3.12
C GLY A 201 3.52 -9.25 -4.57
N ASN A 202 4.19 -8.13 -4.75
CA ASN A 202 4.62 -7.68 -6.06
C ASN A 202 6.07 -7.21 -6.02
N GLU A 203 6.69 -7.32 -7.17
CA GLU A 203 7.99 -6.75 -7.49
C GLU A 203 7.79 -5.70 -8.57
N PHE A 204 8.32 -4.51 -8.39
CA PHE A 204 8.14 -3.47 -9.37
C PHE A 204 9.46 -2.85 -9.83
N LEU A 205 9.42 -2.32 -11.03
CA LEU A 205 10.46 -1.50 -11.63
C LEU A 205 9.84 -0.20 -12.15
N LYS A 206 10.41 0.95 -11.78
CA LYS A 206 10.01 2.26 -12.29
C LYS A 206 11.22 2.99 -12.84
N ILE A 207 11.07 3.56 -14.02
CA ILE A 207 12.08 4.43 -14.64
C ILE A 207 11.46 5.81 -14.76
N ARG A 208 12.04 6.79 -14.08
CA ARG A 208 11.52 8.15 -14.01
C ARG A 208 12.51 9.14 -14.62
N TYR A 209 12.01 9.94 -15.54
CA TYR A 209 12.71 11.09 -16.05
C TYR A 209 11.93 12.37 -15.71
N ASN A 210 12.59 13.32 -15.08
CA ASN A 210 12.00 14.59 -14.68
C ASN A 210 12.93 15.75 -15.00
N ASN A 211 12.44 16.73 -15.77
CA ASN A 211 13.14 17.99 -15.97
C ASN A 211 12.22 19.18 -15.57
N GLU A 212 12.64 20.40 -15.87
CA GLU A 212 11.86 21.61 -15.53
C GLU A 212 10.55 21.75 -16.31
N ARG A 213 10.38 21.06 -17.42
CA ARG A 213 9.25 21.24 -18.34
C ARG A 213 8.25 20.09 -18.28
N TRP A 214 8.74 18.85 -18.11
CA TRP A 214 7.93 17.65 -18.15
C TRP A 214 8.53 16.51 -17.31
N GLY A 215 7.70 15.55 -17.03
CA GLY A 215 8.09 14.29 -16.40
C GLY A 215 7.53 13.12 -17.18
N ALA A 216 8.24 12.01 -17.18
CA ALA A 216 7.77 10.74 -17.69
C ALA A 216 8.16 9.62 -16.72
N GLU A 217 7.28 8.66 -16.57
CA GLU A 217 7.52 7.45 -15.81
C GLU A 217 7.03 6.25 -16.60
N PHE A 218 7.88 5.27 -16.76
CA PHE A 218 7.51 3.90 -17.12
C PHE A 218 7.51 3.08 -15.86
N TYR A 219 6.50 2.22 -15.66
CA TYR A 219 6.47 1.25 -14.58
C TYR A 219 6.07 -0.14 -15.08
N TYR A 220 6.61 -1.13 -14.40
CA TYR A 220 6.26 -2.54 -14.50
C TYR A 220 6.04 -3.06 -13.10
N ASP A 221 4.90 -3.72 -12.86
CA ASP A 221 4.52 -4.31 -11.60
C ASP A 221 4.16 -5.78 -11.84
N HIS A 222 4.81 -6.68 -11.10
CA HIS A 222 4.72 -8.13 -11.26
C HIS A 222 4.28 -8.76 -9.95
N ILE A 223 3.15 -9.48 -9.98
CA ILE A 223 2.57 -10.14 -8.82
C ILE A 223 3.16 -11.54 -8.60
N PHE A 224 3.32 -11.93 -7.35
CA PHE A 224 3.66 -13.28 -6.96
C PHE A 224 2.87 -13.74 -5.73
N GLU A 225 2.50 -15.02 -5.68
CA GLU A 225 1.87 -15.69 -4.52
C GLU A 225 2.75 -16.83 -3.99
N ASP A 226 3.63 -17.36 -4.84
CA ASP A 226 4.49 -18.51 -4.55
C ASP A 226 5.91 -18.33 -5.11
N GLY A 227 6.76 -19.33 -4.83
CA GLY A 227 8.14 -19.33 -5.33
C GLY A 227 8.27 -19.46 -6.86
N SER A 228 7.21 -19.75 -7.61
CA SER A 228 7.23 -19.74 -9.06
C SER A 228 7.07 -18.31 -9.58
N GLY A 229 6.20 -17.53 -8.98
CA GLY A 229 6.05 -16.10 -9.24
C GLY A 229 7.32 -15.33 -8.88
N GLU A 230 7.88 -15.53 -7.68
CA GLU A 230 9.15 -14.94 -7.24
C GLU A 230 10.31 -15.19 -8.24
N LYS A 231 10.29 -16.28 -9.01
CA LYS A 231 11.26 -16.60 -10.07
C LYS A 231 10.87 -16.08 -11.44
N PHE A 232 9.85 -15.24 -11.52
CA PHE A 232 9.33 -14.68 -12.77
C PHE A 232 8.98 -15.73 -13.85
N ARG A 233 8.50 -16.89 -13.46
CA ARG A 233 8.13 -17.95 -14.43
C ARG A 233 6.89 -17.62 -15.24
N ASN A 234 6.07 -16.69 -14.76
CA ASN A 234 4.88 -16.17 -15.40
C ASN A 234 5.13 -14.93 -16.28
N ARG A 235 6.39 -14.60 -16.61
CA ARG A 235 6.67 -13.53 -17.55
C ARG A 235 6.06 -13.82 -18.94
N PRO A 236 5.50 -12.82 -19.61
CA PRO A 236 5.56 -11.37 -19.36
C PRO A 236 4.34 -10.82 -18.59
N ASP A 237 3.63 -11.65 -17.82
CA ASP A 237 2.46 -11.20 -17.06
C ASP A 237 2.84 -10.08 -16.08
N GLY A 238 1.96 -9.08 -15.97
CA GLY A 238 2.18 -7.93 -15.10
C GLY A 238 1.43 -6.69 -15.57
N LEU A 239 1.47 -5.65 -14.75
CA LEU A 239 0.92 -4.34 -15.05
C LEU A 239 2.04 -3.46 -15.62
N TYR A 240 1.82 -2.97 -16.82
CA TYR A 240 2.71 -2.01 -17.48
C TYR A 240 2.01 -0.66 -17.59
N GLY A 241 2.74 0.41 -17.32
CA GLY A 241 2.21 1.74 -17.48
C GLY A 241 3.24 2.75 -17.95
N LEU A 242 2.73 3.76 -18.64
CA LEU A 242 3.49 4.92 -19.05
C LEU A 242 2.72 6.16 -18.61
N TYR A 243 3.32 6.95 -17.75
CA TYR A 243 2.76 8.20 -17.28
C TYR A 243 3.60 9.37 -17.76
N PHE A 244 2.93 10.38 -18.27
CA PHE A 244 3.55 11.61 -18.73
C PHE A 244 2.87 12.80 -18.07
N THR A 245 3.63 13.76 -17.57
CA THR A 245 3.11 14.98 -16.97
C THR A 245 3.87 16.20 -17.45
N ARG A 246 3.16 17.29 -17.60
CA ARG A 246 3.72 18.57 -17.99
C ARG A 246 3.70 19.55 -16.82
N LYS A 247 4.85 20.11 -16.49
CA LYS A 247 5.02 21.02 -15.34
C LYS A 247 4.69 22.49 -15.64
N LYS A 248 4.71 22.89 -16.92
CA LYS A 248 4.32 24.24 -17.33
C LYS A 248 2.89 24.22 -17.88
N ASN A 249 2.08 25.20 -17.49
CA ASN A 249 0.70 25.33 -17.93
C ASN A 249 0.57 25.23 -19.44
N PHE A 250 -0.18 24.24 -19.88
CA PHE A 250 -0.56 24.05 -21.27
C PHE A 250 -2.07 23.92 -21.35
N LYS A 251 -2.69 24.61 -22.30
CA LYS A 251 -4.16 24.75 -22.33
C LYS A 251 -4.93 23.45 -22.60
N TRP A 252 -4.26 22.41 -23.13
CA TRP A 252 -4.94 21.23 -23.68
C TRP A 252 -4.81 19.96 -22.84
N PHE A 253 -3.72 19.75 -22.13
CA PHE A 253 -3.56 18.61 -21.21
C PHE A 253 -2.49 18.87 -20.15
N LYS A 254 -2.63 18.22 -19.00
CA LYS A 254 -1.66 18.23 -17.89
C LYS A 254 -0.86 16.93 -17.85
N SER A 255 -1.55 15.80 -17.98
CA SER A 255 -0.97 14.46 -17.83
C SER A 255 -1.77 13.40 -18.61
N PHE A 256 -1.15 12.31 -18.94
CA PHE A 256 -1.76 11.09 -19.45
C PHE A 256 -0.95 9.87 -19.08
#